data_d807e6244f9bce4322efa3f7565fba64
#
_entry.id   d807e6244f9bce4322efa3f7565fba64
#
_cell.length_a   1.000
_cell.length_b   1.000
_cell.length_c   1.000
_cell.angle_alpha   90.00
_cell.angle_beta   90.00
_cell.angle_gamma   90.00
#
_symmetry.space_group_name_H-M   'P 1'
#
loop_
_entity.id
_entity.type
_entity.pdbx_description
1 polymer ?
#
loop_
_entity_poly.entity_id
_entity_poly.type
_entity_poly.pdbx_seq_one_letter_code
_entity_poly.pdbx_strand_id
1 'polypeptide(L)'
;GFIGTALTGARRAAYVNEAGVGTASMMHGASRNDNPIREGLIAMIGPAIDSGLVCTLTALPILIANDYASSEGIKGLYIALNSFEHLLPGYGQYLLMIMVFFFAFSTMFSYSYYGLKCTGYLFGAHRAKYYNYFYLMMIVVAAMVPLGVAVAVMDLAFAFMAVPTMIASLSLAPRVKQLMK
;
A
#
# COMPACT_ATOMS: atom_id res chain seq x y z
N GLY A 1 -21.58 0.97 13.70
CA GLY A 1 -22.43 1.90 12.94
C GLY A 1 -21.65 2.60 11.84
N PHE A 2 -22.32 3.39 10.99
CA PHE A 2 -21.77 4.04 9.80
C PHE A 2 -20.45 4.80 10.05
N ILE A 3 -20.37 5.57 11.13
CA ILE A 3 -19.15 6.32 11.49
C ILE A 3 -17.97 5.39 11.76
N GLY A 4 -18.17 4.27 12.45
CA GLY A 4 -17.10 3.31 12.70
C GLY A 4 -16.58 2.66 11.42
N THR A 5 -17.49 2.31 10.51
CA THR A 5 -17.13 1.75 9.20
C THR A 5 -16.38 2.78 8.35
N ALA A 6 -16.83 4.03 8.33
CA ALA A 6 -16.18 5.11 7.61
C ALA A 6 -14.76 5.40 8.14
N LEU A 7 -14.58 5.44 9.46
CA LEU A 7 -13.26 5.62 10.07
C LEU A 7 -12.31 4.46 9.76
N THR A 8 -12.80 3.22 9.83
CA THR A 8 -11.99 2.06 9.48
C THR A 8 -11.62 2.07 8.00
N GLY A 9 -12.55 2.41 7.12
CA GLY A 9 -12.31 2.56 5.69
C GLY A 9 -11.27 3.64 5.38
N ALA A 10 -11.39 4.81 6.01
CA ALA A 10 -10.45 5.91 5.83
C ALA A 10 -9.02 5.54 6.30
N ARG A 11 -8.90 4.86 7.46
CA ARG A 11 -7.60 4.35 7.93
C ARG A 11 -6.98 3.36 6.95
N ARG A 12 -7.77 2.41 6.43
CA ARG A 12 -7.30 1.42 5.46
C ARG A 12 -6.91 2.06 4.12
N ALA A 13 -7.68 3.02 3.63
CA ALA A 13 -7.35 3.77 2.42
C ALA A 13 -6.03 4.55 2.56
N ALA A 14 -5.77 5.17 3.71
CA ALA A 14 -4.50 5.85 3.97
C ALA A 14 -3.30 4.89 3.91
N TYR A 15 -3.45 3.65 4.38
CA TYR A 15 -2.38 2.65 4.30
C TYR A 15 -2.19 2.10 2.89
N VAL A 16 -3.27 1.83 2.16
CA VAL A 16 -3.20 1.32 0.78
C VAL A 16 -2.51 2.32 -0.14
N ASN A 17 -2.85 3.60 -0.02
CA ASN A 17 -2.26 4.66 -0.84
C ASN A 17 -0.88 5.12 -0.35
N GLU A 18 -0.43 4.62 0.81
CA GLU A 18 0.79 5.09 1.48
C GLU A 18 0.84 6.63 1.60
N ALA A 19 -0.34 7.26 1.69
CA ALA A 19 -0.49 8.69 1.70
C ALA A 19 0.12 9.32 2.95
N GLY A 20 1.09 10.20 2.76
CA GLY A 20 1.79 10.86 3.87
C GLY A 20 2.88 10.03 4.55
N VAL A 21 3.15 8.80 4.09
CA VAL A 21 4.19 7.92 4.64
C VAL A 21 5.57 8.18 4.00
N GLY A 22 5.61 8.77 2.80
CA GLY A 22 6.84 9.18 2.12
C GLY A 22 7.37 8.18 1.08
N THR A 23 6.79 7.00 0.97
CA THR A 23 7.18 5.97 0.01
C THR A 23 6.92 6.39 -1.43
N ALA A 24 5.80 7.08 -1.69
CA ALA A 24 5.48 7.64 -3.00
C ALA A 24 6.59 8.57 -3.51
N SER A 25 7.14 9.43 -2.66
CA SER A 25 8.24 10.33 -3.03
C SER A 25 9.53 9.57 -3.37
N MET A 26 9.80 8.43 -2.77
CA MET A 26 10.95 7.58 -3.09
C MET A 26 10.81 6.93 -4.47
N MET A 27 9.61 6.45 -4.83
CA MET A 27 9.37 5.84 -6.15
C MET A 27 9.37 6.89 -7.26
N HIS A 28 8.64 7.99 -7.08
CA HIS A 28 8.59 9.06 -8.07
C HIS A 28 9.91 9.80 -8.20
N GLY A 29 10.72 9.87 -7.12
CA GLY A 29 12.08 10.41 -7.18
C GLY A 29 13.07 9.54 -7.98
N ALA A 30 12.71 8.29 -8.32
CA ALA A 30 13.49 7.42 -9.20
C ALA A 30 13.06 7.51 -10.67
N SER A 31 12.03 8.30 -10.99
CA SER A 31 11.56 8.49 -12.36
C SER A 31 12.61 9.22 -13.21
N ARG A 32 12.56 9.02 -14.53
CA ARG A 32 13.43 9.71 -15.48
C ARG A 32 12.89 11.08 -15.92
N ASN A 33 11.93 11.62 -15.18
CA ASN A 33 11.31 12.90 -15.50
C ASN A 33 12.13 14.05 -14.86
N ASP A 34 12.62 14.96 -15.67
CA ASP A 34 13.43 16.12 -15.21
C ASP A 34 12.57 17.22 -14.58
N ASN A 35 11.24 17.17 -14.76
CA ASN A 35 10.32 18.17 -14.21
C ASN A 35 9.62 17.67 -12.95
N PRO A 36 9.98 18.14 -11.75
CA PRO A 36 9.41 17.67 -10.49
C PRO A 36 7.92 18.00 -10.33
N ILE A 37 7.43 19.08 -10.96
CA ILE A 37 6.00 19.44 -10.91
C ILE A 37 5.18 18.43 -11.71
N ARG A 38 5.64 18.09 -12.91
CA ARG A 38 4.97 17.13 -13.78
C ARG A 38 4.93 15.76 -13.13
N GLU A 39 6.02 15.34 -12.48
CA GLU A 39 6.06 14.09 -11.74
C GLU A 39 5.11 14.09 -10.54
N GLY A 40 5.02 15.19 -9.81
CA GLY A 40 4.08 15.36 -8.71
C GLY A 40 2.62 15.29 -9.16
N LEU A 41 2.28 15.86 -10.32
CA LEU A 41 0.93 15.76 -10.89
C LEU A 41 0.58 14.32 -11.28
N ILE A 42 1.54 13.57 -11.84
CA ILE A 42 1.36 12.15 -12.14
C ILE A 42 1.14 11.35 -10.84
N ALA A 43 1.92 11.63 -9.82
CA ALA A 43 1.79 10.98 -8.52
C ALA A 43 0.41 11.18 -7.87
N MET A 44 -0.24 12.32 -8.09
CA MET A 44 -1.59 12.60 -7.58
C MET A 44 -2.68 11.71 -8.18
N ILE A 45 -2.45 11.16 -9.38
CA ILE A 45 -3.41 10.27 -10.04
C ILE A 45 -3.41 8.87 -9.38
N GLY A 46 -2.28 8.45 -8.80
CA GLY A 46 -2.12 7.14 -8.17
C GLY A 46 -3.24 6.81 -7.18
N PRO A 47 -3.48 7.61 -6.13
CA PRO A 47 -4.54 7.36 -5.16
C PRO A 47 -5.95 7.33 -5.76
N ALA A 48 -6.21 8.12 -6.82
CA ALA A 48 -7.51 8.12 -7.49
C ALA A 48 -7.76 6.79 -8.23
N ILE A 49 -6.74 6.24 -8.89
CA ILE A 49 -6.83 4.94 -9.55
C ILE A 49 -6.93 3.83 -8.51
N ASP A 50 -6.08 3.86 -7.51
CA ASP A 50 -5.98 2.78 -6.52
C ASP A 50 -7.22 2.70 -5.64
N SER A 51 -7.59 3.78 -4.95
CA SER A 51 -8.78 3.79 -4.09
C SER A 51 -10.09 3.97 -4.87
N GLY A 52 -10.09 4.81 -5.90
CA GLY A 52 -11.30 5.10 -6.67
C GLY A 52 -11.72 3.94 -7.59
N LEU A 53 -10.76 3.30 -8.24
CA LEU A 53 -11.06 2.23 -9.22
C LEU A 53 -10.82 0.85 -8.63
N VAL A 54 -9.60 0.54 -8.20
CA VAL A 54 -9.24 -0.84 -7.79
C VAL A 54 -9.99 -1.28 -6.53
N CYS A 55 -10.03 -0.44 -5.50
CA CYS A 55 -10.76 -0.76 -4.27
C CYS A 55 -12.28 -0.87 -4.51
N THR A 56 -12.84 -0.02 -5.39
CA THR A 56 -14.26 -0.11 -5.76
C THR A 56 -14.57 -1.39 -6.51
N LEU A 57 -13.74 -1.77 -7.50
CA LEU A 57 -13.87 -3.02 -8.23
C LEU A 57 -13.76 -4.27 -7.33
N THR A 58 -13.05 -4.18 -6.22
CA THR A 58 -12.97 -5.28 -5.25
C THR A 58 -14.14 -5.27 -4.28
N ALA A 59 -14.63 -4.11 -3.88
CA ALA A 59 -15.72 -3.97 -2.93
C ALA A 59 -17.10 -4.30 -3.54
N LEU A 60 -17.32 -3.94 -4.80
CA LEU A 60 -18.60 -4.19 -5.48
C LEU A 60 -18.99 -5.67 -5.51
N PRO A 61 -18.14 -6.63 -5.89
CA PRO A 61 -18.43 -8.05 -5.82
C PRO A 61 -18.88 -8.50 -4.42
N ILE A 62 -18.19 -8.04 -3.37
CA ILE A 62 -18.51 -8.40 -1.98
C ILE A 62 -19.89 -7.88 -1.58
N LEU A 63 -20.23 -6.65 -1.98
CA LEU A 63 -21.54 -6.06 -1.68
C LEU A 63 -22.67 -6.72 -2.46
N ILE A 64 -22.46 -7.05 -3.73
CA ILE A 64 -23.47 -7.68 -4.60
C ILE A 64 -23.74 -9.12 -4.17
N ALA A 65 -22.69 -9.88 -3.84
CA ALA A 65 -22.82 -11.26 -3.39
C ALA A 65 -23.45 -11.38 -1.99
N ASN A 66 -23.41 -10.29 -1.19
CA ASN A 66 -23.93 -10.24 0.18
C ASN A 66 -23.34 -11.32 1.13
N ASP A 67 -22.15 -11.84 0.79
CA ASP A 67 -21.50 -12.92 1.54
C ASP A 67 -20.95 -12.47 2.90
N TYR A 68 -20.85 -11.15 3.12
CA TYR A 68 -20.38 -10.59 4.38
C TYR A 68 -21.33 -10.85 5.56
N ALA A 69 -22.62 -11.04 5.31
CA ALA A 69 -23.62 -11.25 6.36
C ALA A 69 -23.52 -12.64 7.02
N SER A 70 -22.98 -13.63 6.31
CA SER A 70 -22.83 -15.02 6.77
C SER A 70 -21.42 -15.38 7.22
N SER A 71 -20.49 -14.40 7.24
CA SER A 71 -19.04 -14.64 7.40
C SER A 71 -18.55 -14.44 8.84
N GLU A 72 -19.34 -14.70 9.86
CA GLU A 72 -18.84 -14.65 11.24
C GLU A 72 -17.62 -15.57 11.42
N GLY A 73 -16.45 -14.96 11.68
CA GLY A 73 -15.17 -15.66 11.86
C GLY A 73 -14.34 -15.93 10.59
N ILE A 74 -14.83 -15.59 9.39
CA ILE A 74 -14.10 -15.76 8.14
C ILE A 74 -13.19 -14.54 7.88
N LYS A 75 -11.95 -14.79 7.47
CA LYS A 75 -10.98 -13.74 7.16
C LYS A 75 -11.34 -13.04 5.86
N GLY A 76 -11.08 -11.71 5.78
CA GLY A 76 -11.50 -10.85 4.66
C GLY A 76 -11.14 -11.33 3.25
N LEU A 77 -9.97 -12.00 3.07
CA LEU A 77 -9.59 -12.56 1.77
C LEU A 77 -10.55 -13.68 1.31
N TYR A 78 -11.01 -14.53 2.24
CA TYR A 78 -11.97 -15.60 1.91
C TYR A 78 -13.34 -15.06 1.53
N ILE A 79 -13.76 -13.96 2.13
CA ILE A 79 -15.00 -13.28 1.74
C ILE A 79 -14.89 -12.81 0.29
N ALA A 80 -13.79 -12.18 -0.07
CA ALA A 80 -13.55 -11.75 -1.43
C ALA A 80 -13.50 -12.94 -2.41
N LEU A 81 -12.80 -14.03 -2.06
CA LEU A 81 -12.74 -15.24 -2.89
C LEU A 81 -14.14 -15.83 -3.15
N ASN A 82 -14.95 -15.97 -2.11
CA ASN A 82 -16.30 -16.50 -2.24
C ASN A 82 -17.20 -15.58 -3.08
N SER A 83 -17.09 -14.26 -2.87
CA SER A 83 -17.89 -13.28 -3.61
C SER A 83 -17.52 -13.27 -5.10
N PHE A 84 -16.25 -13.37 -5.43
CA PHE A 84 -15.81 -13.46 -6.82
C PHE A 84 -16.25 -14.78 -7.47
N GLU A 85 -16.17 -15.91 -6.75
CA GLU A 85 -16.66 -17.21 -7.25
C GLU A 85 -18.16 -17.22 -7.44
N HIS A 86 -18.92 -16.59 -6.54
CA HIS A 86 -20.37 -16.47 -6.64
C HIS A 86 -20.82 -15.68 -7.88
N LEU A 87 -20.09 -14.60 -8.21
CA LEU A 87 -20.39 -13.76 -9.38
C LEU A 87 -19.83 -14.30 -10.70
N LEU A 88 -18.72 -15.02 -10.65
CA LEU A 88 -18.01 -15.58 -11.80
C LEU A 88 -17.72 -17.06 -11.54
N PRO A 89 -18.74 -17.94 -11.61
CA PRO A 89 -18.59 -19.36 -11.27
C PRO A 89 -17.49 -20.03 -12.12
N GLY A 90 -16.56 -20.70 -11.45
CA GLY A 90 -15.46 -21.43 -12.08
C GLY A 90 -14.24 -20.61 -12.46
N TYR A 91 -14.31 -19.28 -12.49
CA TYR A 91 -13.18 -18.39 -12.85
C TYR A 91 -12.85 -17.36 -11.79
N GLY A 92 -13.81 -17.00 -10.92
CA GLY A 92 -13.69 -15.91 -9.97
C GLY A 92 -12.54 -16.06 -9.00
N GLN A 93 -12.37 -17.25 -8.42
CA GLN A 93 -11.26 -17.54 -7.51
C GLN A 93 -9.89 -17.42 -8.19
N TYR A 94 -9.75 -17.98 -9.39
CA TYR A 94 -8.50 -17.93 -10.14
C TYR A 94 -8.12 -16.50 -10.52
N LEU A 95 -9.10 -15.70 -10.98
CA LEU A 95 -8.89 -14.30 -11.32
C LEU A 95 -8.38 -13.52 -10.08
N LEU A 96 -9.05 -13.65 -8.94
CA LEU A 96 -8.65 -12.95 -7.72
C LEU A 96 -7.29 -13.43 -7.22
N MET A 97 -7.00 -14.73 -7.26
CA MET A 97 -5.70 -15.27 -6.85
C MET A 97 -4.55 -14.74 -7.71
N ILE A 98 -4.74 -14.66 -9.03
CA ILE A 98 -3.75 -14.08 -9.95
C ILE A 98 -3.52 -12.60 -9.62
N MET A 99 -4.58 -11.82 -9.39
CA MET A 99 -4.47 -10.41 -9.01
C MET A 99 -3.72 -10.25 -7.68
N VAL A 100 -4.08 -11.01 -6.66
CA VAL A 100 -3.40 -10.98 -5.35
C VAL A 100 -1.93 -11.36 -5.48
N PHE A 101 -1.61 -12.36 -6.31
CA PHE A 101 -0.23 -12.75 -6.59
C PHE A 101 0.59 -11.60 -7.16
N PHE A 102 0.10 -10.94 -8.22
CA PHE A 102 0.81 -9.81 -8.83
C PHE A 102 0.96 -8.62 -7.87
N PHE A 103 -0.08 -8.29 -7.11
CA PHE A 103 -0.01 -7.22 -6.12
C PHE A 103 0.98 -7.54 -4.99
N ALA A 104 0.97 -8.77 -4.48
CA ALA A 104 1.92 -9.19 -3.44
C ALA A 104 3.37 -9.11 -3.93
N PHE A 105 3.65 -9.64 -5.13
CA PHE A 105 4.99 -9.57 -5.72
C PHE A 105 5.44 -8.13 -5.95
N SER A 106 4.60 -7.31 -6.56
CA SER A 106 4.88 -5.89 -6.80
C SER A 106 5.23 -5.16 -5.49
N THR A 107 4.44 -5.40 -4.45
CA THR A 107 4.66 -4.81 -3.12
C THR A 107 6.00 -5.27 -2.52
N MET A 108 6.31 -6.56 -2.59
CA MET A 108 7.59 -7.09 -2.09
C MET A 108 8.79 -6.42 -2.74
N PHE A 109 8.77 -6.21 -4.05
CA PHE A 109 9.86 -5.51 -4.75
C PHE A 109 9.94 -4.03 -4.35
N SER A 110 8.81 -3.34 -4.26
CA SER A 110 8.76 -1.93 -3.87
C SER A 110 9.32 -1.70 -2.47
N TYR A 111 8.93 -2.52 -1.49
CA TYR A 111 9.43 -2.39 -0.12
C TYR A 111 10.92 -2.73 0.01
N SER A 112 11.41 -3.72 -0.76
CA SER A 112 12.85 -3.98 -0.85
C SER A 112 13.61 -2.75 -1.34
N TYR A 113 13.10 -2.08 -2.36
CA TYR A 113 13.69 -0.86 -2.91
C TYR A 113 13.71 0.29 -1.90
N TYR A 114 12.59 0.54 -1.18
CA TYR A 114 12.52 1.58 -0.16
C TYR A 114 13.55 1.37 0.94
N GLY A 115 13.62 0.18 1.47
CA GLY A 115 14.58 -0.13 2.52
C GLY A 115 16.03 -0.05 2.06
N LEU A 116 16.31 -0.45 0.82
CA LEU A 116 17.64 -0.31 0.21
C LEU A 116 18.03 1.18 0.09
N LYS A 117 17.12 2.05 -0.32
CA LYS A 117 17.36 3.50 -0.40
C LYS A 117 17.59 4.11 0.98
N CYS A 118 16.77 3.78 1.96
CA CYS A 118 16.92 4.25 3.34
C CYS A 118 18.25 3.78 3.96
N THR A 119 18.59 2.50 3.80
CA THR A 119 19.84 1.93 4.28
C THR A 119 21.06 2.57 3.60
N GLY A 120 20.96 2.80 2.28
CA GLY A 120 22.00 3.48 1.52
C GLY A 120 22.24 4.92 1.98
N TYR A 121 21.19 5.63 2.37
CA TYR A 121 21.29 6.97 2.91
C TYR A 121 21.91 6.99 4.32
N LEU A 122 21.51 6.08 5.20
CA LEU A 122 21.97 6.06 6.59
C LEU A 122 23.38 5.46 6.77
N PHE A 123 23.69 4.38 6.07
CA PHE A 123 24.91 3.57 6.27
C PHE A 123 25.85 3.56 5.07
N GLY A 124 25.48 4.26 4.01
CA GLY A 124 26.26 4.33 2.78
C GLY A 124 25.95 3.21 1.79
N ALA A 125 26.19 3.50 0.50
CA ALA A 125 25.83 2.62 -0.62
C ALA A 125 26.50 1.23 -0.55
N HIS A 126 27.71 1.15 0.03
CA HIS A 126 28.42 -0.13 0.14
C HIS A 126 27.72 -1.13 1.06
N ARG A 127 27.09 -0.65 2.14
CA ARG A 127 26.36 -1.48 3.12
C ARG A 127 24.91 -1.76 2.70
N ALA A 128 24.35 -0.97 1.80
CA ALA A 128 22.98 -1.12 1.35
C ALA A 128 22.67 -2.53 0.78
N LYS A 129 23.65 -3.16 0.11
CA LYS A 129 23.49 -4.52 -0.43
C LYS A 129 23.16 -5.58 0.63
N TYR A 130 23.63 -5.42 1.87
CA TYR A 130 23.35 -6.35 2.96
C TYR A 130 21.91 -6.27 3.44
N TYR A 131 21.23 -5.15 3.20
CA TYR A 131 19.82 -4.99 3.50
C TYR A 131 18.93 -6.01 2.77
N ASN A 132 19.26 -6.37 1.54
CA ASN A 132 18.47 -7.36 0.80
C ASN A 132 18.48 -8.74 1.47
N TYR A 133 19.61 -9.18 2.02
CA TYR A 133 19.67 -10.44 2.76
C TYR A 133 18.85 -10.36 4.06
N PHE A 134 18.94 -9.24 4.77
CA PHE A 134 18.11 -8.99 5.96
C PHE A 134 16.62 -8.99 5.60
N TYR A 135 16.26 -8.32 4.51
CA TYR A 135 14.88 -8.25 4.03
C TYR A 135 14.31 -9.64 3.68
N LEU A 136 15.07 -10.45 2.94
CA LEU A 136 14.66 -11.82 2.61
C LEU A 136 14.47 -12.68 3.86
N MET A 137 15.37 -12.58 4.83
CA MET A 137 15.23 -13.27 6.11
C MET A 137 13.96 -12.82 6.84
N MET A 138 13.68 -11.51 6.86
CA MET A 138 12.49 -10.98 7.52
C MET A 138 11.18 -11.38 6.85
N ILE A 139 11.15 -11.60 5.53
CA ILE A 139 9.98 -12.16 4.83
C ILE A 139 9.65 -13.56 5.37
N VAL A 140 10.68 -14.41 5.53
CA VAL A 140 10.48 -15.77 6.07
C VAL A 140 9.98 -15.71 7.51
N VAL A 141 10.55 -14.84 8.34
CA VAL A 141 10.12 -14.65 9.74
C VAL A 141 8.67 -14.13 9.77
N ALA A 142 8.35 -13.16 8.96
CA ALA A 142 7.00 -12.57 8.89
C ALA A 142 5.92 -13.59 8.45
N ALA A 143 6.29 -14.56 7.61
CA ALA A 143 5.39 -15.64 7.21
C ALA A 143 5.01 -16.59 8.37
N MET A 144 5.82 -16.65 9.43
CA MET A 144 5.56 -17.44 10.63
C MET A 144 4.76 -16.68 11.71
N VAL A 145 4.62 -15.36 11.55
CA VAL A 145 3.94 -14.50 12.54
C VAL A 145 2.44 -14.45 12.24
N PRO A 146 1.56 -14.45 13.26
CA PRO A 146 0.13 -14.26 13.07
C PRO A 146 -0.18 -12.94 12.36
N LEU A 147 -1.10 -12.97 11.40
CA LEU A 147 -1.45 -11.81 10.57
C LEU A 147 -1.80 -10.55 11.39
N GLY A 148 -2.48 -10.72 12.54
CA GLY A 148 -2.86 -9.60 13.41
C GLY A 148 -1.65 -8.87 14.00
N VAL A 149 -0.59 -9.61 14.35
CA VAL A 149 0.66 -9.03 14.88
C VAL A 149 1.41 -8.31 13.74
N ALA A 150 1.49 -8.92 12.56
CA ALA A 150 2.14 -8.30 11.41
C ALA A 150 1.46 -6.97 11.03
N VAL A 151 0.12 -6.94 11.01
CA VAL A 151 -0.65 -5.72 10.73
C VAL A 151 -0.42 -4.66 11.81
N ALA A 152 -0.40 -5.02 13.10
CA ALA A 152 -0.17 -4.07 14.18
C ALA A 152 1.24 -3.44 14.12
N VAL A 153 2.27 -4.23 13.78
CA VAL A 153 3.64 -3.72 13.58
C VAL A 153 3.69 -2.76 12.38
N MET A 154 3.02 -3.10 11.29
CA MET A 154 2.92 -2.26 10.11
C MET A 154 2.21 -0.92 10.43
N ASP A 155 1.07 -0.96 11.14
CA ASP A 155 0.32 0.22 11.55
C ASP A 155 1.20 1.17 12.41
N LEU A 156 1.96 0.61 13.33
CA LEU A 156 2.89 1.35 14.17
C LEU A 156 4.01 2.00 13.35
N ALA A 157 4.63 1.24 12.45
CA ALA A 157 5.68 1.75 11.57
C ALA A 157 5.18 2.90 10.68
N PHE A 158 4.00 2.78 10.09
CA PHE A 158 3.39 3.84 9.27
C PHE A 158 3.07 5.09 10.09
N ALA A 159 2.58 4.94 11.33
CA ALA A 159 2.34 6.07 12.21
C ALA A 159 3.64 6.86 12.49
N PHE A 160 4.75 6.16 12.75
CA PHE A 160 6.04 6.81 12.95
C PHE A 160 6.59 7.47 11.68
N MET A 161 6.38 6.89 10.50
CA MET A 161 6.82 7.45 9.22
C MET A 161 5.97 8.66 8.80
N ALA A 162 4.69 8.68 9.13
CA ALA A 162 3.79 9.76 8.74
C ALA A 162 4.17 11.11 9.37
N VAL A 163 4.61 11.13 10.62
CA VAL A 163 4.92 12.38 11.33
C VAL A 163 6.03 13.19 10.63
N PRO A 164 7.24 12.67 10.42
CA PRO A 164 8.30 13.43 9.75
C PRO A 164 7.96 13.75 8.29
N THR A 165 7.23 12.88 7.60
CA THR A 165 6.84 13.12 6.22
C THR A 165 5.83 14.25 6.09
N MET A 166 4.84 14.32 6.98
CA MET A 166 3.88 15.42 7.00
C MET A 166 4.57 16.77 7.30
N ILE A 167 5.50 16.80 8.24
CA ILE A 167 6.30 18.00 8.55
C ILE A 167 7.11 18.42 7.31
N ALA A 168 7.78 17.48 6.66
CA ALA A 168 8.55 17.75 5.45
C ALA A 168 7.66 18.29 4.30
N SER A 169 6.50 17.67 4.08
CA SER A 169 5.55 18.09 3.04
C SER A 169 5.03 19.51 3.28
N LEU A 170 4.67 19.84 4.52
CA LEU A 170 4.23 21.18 4.89
C LEU A 170 5.34 22.22 4.74
N SER A 171 6.57 21.89 5.10
CA SER A 171 7.72 22.78 4.96
C SER A 171 8.10 23.04 3.50
N LEU A 172 7.87 22.08 2.60
CA LEU A 172 8.15 22.20 1.17
C LEU A 172 7.01 22.85 0.37
N ALA A 173 5.79 22.91 0.91
CA ALA A 173 4.62 23.46 0.23
C ALA A 173 4.84 24.88 -0.36
N PRO A 174 5.51 25.84 0.34
CA PRO A 174 5.79 27.17 -0.22
C PRO A 174 6.66 27.12 -1.47
N ARG A 175 7.66 26.20 -1.51
CA ARG A 175 8.55 26.01 -2.66
C ARG A 175 7.79 25.48 -3.88
N VAL A 176 6.91 24.51 -3.68
CA VAL A 176 6.07 23.99 -4.75
C VAL A 176 5.21 25.10 -5.35
N LYS A 177 4.58 25.95 -4.51
CA LYS A 177 3.79 27.09 -4.95
C LYS A 177 4.60 28.11 -5.78
N GLN A 178 5.88 28.30 -5.47
CA GLN A 178 6.78 29.17 -6.24
C GLN A 178 7.14 28.56 -7.60
N LEU A 179 7.34 27.24 -7.67
CA LEU A 179 7.68 26.53 -8.90
C LEU A 179 6.50 26.39 -9.87
N MET A 180 5.26 26.49 -9.38
CA MET A 180 4.03 26.41 -10.18
C MET A 180 3.64 27.75 -10.80
N LYS A 181 4.30 28.85 -10.42
CA LYS A 181 4.12 30.17 -11.03
C LYS A 181 5.05 30.38 -12.20
#